data_446174eff66c68352f67fcfbcb807bd9
#
_entry.id   446174eff66c68352f67fcfbcb807bd9
#
_cell.length_a   1.000
_cell.length_b   1.000
_cell.length_c   1.000
_cell.angle_alpha   90.00
_cell.angle_beta   90.00
_cell.angle_gamma   90.00
#
_symmetry.space_group_name_H-M   'P 1'
#
loop_
_entity.id
_entity.type
_entity.pdbx_description
1 polymer ?
#
loop_
_entity_poly.entity_id
_entity_poly.type
_entity_poly.pdbx_seq_one_letter_code
_entity_poly.pdbx_strand_id
1 'polypeptide(L)'
;MDYQKIINIAVIAHVDAGKSTLVDAFLKQSHVFKDNEKVVDCIMDSNDLERERGITIYSKNCSVTYKDYKINIVDTPGHADFSSEVERIIKTVDTVILLVDSAEGPMPQTRFVLQKALEIGLKPIVVVNKVDKPNCRPEEVYEMVFDLMFSLGATEDQLDFPVIYGSAKNGWMGEDYSKPTDNIDYLLDKIVEVIPAPTQIDGDPQMLITSLDFSNYTGRIAVGRVHRGVMRDGMNVSICHRDGKVEKTKIKELHTFEGMGHLKTDMVESGDICAVVGLDRFEIGDTITDFENPEALPPIAIDEPTMS
;
A
#
# COMPACT_ATOMS: atom_id res chain seq x y z
N MET A 1 -6.11 24.99 7.21
CA MET A 1 -5.31 23.75 7.37
C MET A 1 -4.65 23.53 6.03
N ASP A 2 -3.34 23.54 6.00
CA ASP A 2 -2.63 23.19 4.78
C ASP A 2 -2.91 21.72 4.51
N TYR A 3 -3.60 21.44 3.42
CA TYR A 3 -3.91 20.09 3.01
C TYR A 3 -2.60 19.34 2.76
N GLN A 4 -2.31 18.36 3.59
CA GLN A 4 -1.20 17.47 3.38
C GLN A 4 -1.51 16.66 2.12
N LYS A 5 -0.65 16.74 1.12
CA LYS A 5 -0.78 15.94 -0.09
C LYS A 5 -0.60 14.46 0.27
N ILE A 6 -1.54 13.62 -0.16
CA ILE A 6 -1.57 12.21 0.21
C ILE A 6 -1.24 11.37 -1.02
N ILE A 7 -0.36 10.42 -0.86
CA ILE A 7 -0.01 9.41 -1.87
C ILE A 7 -0.16 8.03 -1.23
N ASN A 8 -0.82 7.12 -1.94
CA ASN A 8 -0.98 5.73 -1.48
C ASN A 8 -0.16 4.82 -2.39
N ILE A 9 0.73 4.04 -1.82
CA ILE A 9 1.58 3.10 -2.55
C ILE A 9 1.43 1.68 -2.01
N ALA A 10 1.53 0.69 -2.88
CA ALA A 10 1.69 -0.70 -2.50
C ALA A 10 3.07 -1.22 -2.90
N VAL A 11 3.68 -2.06 -2.07
CA VAL A 11 4.97 -2.68 -2.37
C VAL A 11 4.74 -4.10 -2.83
N ILE A 12 5.07 -4.39 -4.08
CA ILE A 12 4.99 -5.70 -4.71
C ILE A 12 6.40 -6.30 -4.77
N ALA A 13 6.57 -7.50 -4.25
CA ALA A 13 7.83 -8.20 -4.27
C ALA A 13 7.62 -9.70 -4.20
N HIS A 14 8.55 -10.48 -4.75
CA HIS A 14 8.61 -11.90 -4.41
C HIS A 14 9.19 -12.11 -3.01
N VAL A 15 9.04 -13.30 -2.49
CA VAL A 15 9.62 -13.70 -1.19
C VAL A 15 11.13 -13.45 -1.22
N ASP A 16 11.68 -12.94 -0.13
CA ASP A 16 13.10 -12.61 0.03
C ASP A 16 13.65 -11.47 -0.86
N ALA A 17 12.87 -10.78 -1.68
CA ALA A 17 13.36 -9.61 -2.42
C ALA A 17 13.77 -8.43 -1.53
N GLY A 18 13.35 -8.44 -0.27
CA GLY A 18 13.68 -7.41 0.73
C GLY A 18 12.56 -6.41 0.98
N LYS A 19 11.29 -6.82 0.79
CA LYS A 19 10.12 -5.99 0.98
C LYS A 19 10.01 -5.41 2.39
N SER A 20 10.01 -6.25 3.42
CA SER A 20 9.95 -5.82 4.83
C SER A 20 11.13 -4.93 5.18
N THR A 21 12.33 -5.22 4.65
CA THR A 21 13.52 -4.38 4.85
C THR A 21 13.37 -2.99 4.21
N LEU A 22 12.74 -2.90 3.03
CA LEU A 22 12.46 -1.61 2.39
C LEU A 22 11.46 -0.80 3.20
N VAL A 23 10.38 -1.42 3.67
CA VAL A 23 9.38 -0.75 4.52
C VAL A 23 9.99 -0.30 5.84
N ASP A 24 10.85 -1.11 6.45
CA ASP A 24 11.62 -0.69 7.63
C ASP A 24 12.51 0.53 7.34
N ALA A 25 13.14 0.60 6.16
CA ALA A 25 13.94 1.74 5.76
C ALA A 25 13.07 3.02 5.62
N PHE A 26 11.87 2.92 5.03
CA PHE A 26 10.92 4.03 5.00
C PHE A 26 10.60 4.53 6.41
N LEU A 27 10.24 3.63 7.32
CA LEU A 27 9.86 3.99 8.69
C LEU A 27 11.03 4.58 9.49
N LYS A 28 12.23 4.02 9.37
CA LYS A 28 13.42 4.48 10.10
C LYS A 28 13.87 5.85 9.63
N GLN A 29 13.87 6.12 8.33
CA GLN A 29 14.42 7.36 7.76
C GLN A 29 13.42 8.51 7.69
N SER A 30 12.11 8.22 7.79
CA SER A 30 11.08 9.27 7.88
C SER A 30 10.88 9.84 9.29
N HIS A 31 11.75 9.52 10.24
CA HIS A 31 11.72 9.99 11.64
C HIS A 31 10.41 9.70 12.38
N VAL A 32 9.70 8.65 11.98
CA VAL A 32 8.46 8.18 12.63
C VAL A 32 8.74 7.70 14.06
N PHE A 33 9.95 7.18 14.30
CA PHE A 33 10.38 6.73 15.63
C PHE A 33 11.08 7.84 16.40
N LYS A 34 10.78 7.95 17.69
CA LYS A 34 11.53 8.83 18.60
C LYS A 34 12.94 8.28 18.81
N ASP A 35 13.92 9.19 18.95
CA ASP A 35 15.36 8.86 19.07
C ASP A 35 15.73 7.79 20.13
N ASN A 36 14.82 7.46 21.03
CA ASN A 36 15.02 6.49 22.13
C ASN A 36 14.24 5.17 21.96
N GLU A 37 13.51 4.95 20.88
CA GLU A 37 12.82 3.70 20.63
C GLU A 37 13.77 2.65 20.05
N LYS A 38 13.86 1.49 20.70
CA LYS A 38 14.57 0.34 20.13
C LYS A 38 13.76 -0.20 18.95
N VAL A 39 14.19 0.15 17.76
CA VAL A 39 13.59 -0.34 16.52
C VAL A 39 14.05 -1.79 16.32
N VAL A 40 13.09 -2.72 16.35
CA VAL A 40 13.32 -4.13 16.01
C VAL A 40 13.27 -4.26 14.49
N ASP A 41 14.14 -5.06 13.90
CA ASP A 41 14.10 -5.35 12.46
C ASP A 41 12.81 -6.12 12.08
N CYS A 42 12.35 -5.95 10.86
CA CYS A 42 11.08 -6.49 10.35
C CYS A 42 9.87 -6.05 11.17
N ILE A 43 9.74 -4.74 11.36
CA ILE A 43 8.68 -4.11 12.17
C ILE A 43 7.29 -4.48 11.68
N MET A 44 7.11 -4.60 10.36
CA MET A 44 5.84 -4.98 9.75
C MET A 44 5.48 -6.45 10.00
N ASP A 45 6.45 -7.35 10.13
CA ASP A 45 6.22 -8.79 10.35
C ASP A 45 6.05 -9.07 11.86
N SER A 46 4.93 -8.59 12.42
CA SER A 46 4.67 -8.67 13.88
C SER A 46 4.07 -10.01 14.33
N ASN A 47 3.59 -10.85 13.42
CA ASN A 47 3.03 -12.16 13.72
C ASN A 47 4.17 -13.21 13.80
N ASP A 48 4.14 -14.07 14.81
CA ASP A 48 5.15 -15.12 14.99
C ASP A 48 5.25 -16.05 13.77
N LEU A 49 4.13 -16.34 13.10
CA LEU A 49 4.12 -17.12 11.86
C LEU A 49 4.78 -16.41 10.67
N GLU A 50 4.61 -15.10 10.56
CA GLU A 50 5.26 -14.29 9.53
C GLU A 50 6.76 -14.26 9.73
N ARG A 51 7.21 -14.07 10.98
CA ARG A 51 8.63 -14.09 11.36
C ARG A 51 9.29 -15.45 11.14
N GLU A 52 8.60 -16.53 11.52
CA GLU A 52 9.11 -17.89 11.37
C GLU A 52 9.26 -18.29 9.90
N ARG A 53 8.32 -17.87 9.05
CA ARG A 53 8.30 -18.22 7.62
C ARG A 53 8.97 -17.18 6.71
N GLY A 54 9.29 -15.98 7.22
CA GLY A 54 9.86 -14.88 6.44
C GLY A 54 8.92 -14.35 5.35
N ILE A 55 7.59 -14.47 5.52
CA ILE A 55 6.58 -14.04 4.56
C ILE A 55 5.56 -13.15 5.21
N THR A 56 5.06 -12.15 4.49
CA THR A 56 3.91 -11.36 4.89
C THR A 56 2.62 -12.12 4.57
N ILE A 57 1.77 -12.34 5.57
CA ILE A 57 0.50 -13.05 5.45
C ILE A 57 -0.66 -12.06 5.37
N TYR A 58 -0.64 -11.03 6.22
CA TYR A 58 -1.68 -10.01 6.26
C TYR A 58 -1.16 -8.68 5.73
N SER A 59 -1.97 -8.01 4.93
CA SER A 59 -1.65 -6.64 4.52
C SER A 59 -1.67 -5.72 5.74
N LYS A 60 -0.65 -4.89 5.83
CA LYS A 60 -0.52 -3.90 6.90
C LYS A 60 -0.38 -2.53 6.29
N ASN A 61 -0.92 -1.55 6.97
CA ASN A 61 -0.83 -0.17 6.54
C ASN A 61 0.14 0.56 7.47
N CYS A 62 1.04 1.32 6.89
CA CYS A 62 1.82 2.30 7.62
C CYS A 62 1.83 3.62 6.85
N SER A 63 2.26 4.67 7.48
CA SER A 63 2.32 6.00 6.89
C SER A 63 3.58 6.71 7.30
N VAL A 64 4.20 7.38 6.35
CA VAL A 64 5.38 8.21 6.57
C VAL A 64 5.12 9.62 6.04
N THR A 65 5.75 10.61 6.65
CA THR A 65 5.71 11.98 6.18
C THR A 65 7.03 12.31 5.51
N TYR A 66 6.96 12.82 4.28
CA TYR A 66 8.11 13.28 3.53
C TYR A 66 7.80 14.63 2.86
N LYS A 67 8.56 15.67 3.22
CA LYS A 67 8.26 17.07 2.83
C LYS A 67 6.82 17.44 3.23
N ASP A 68 5.99 17.88 2.30
CA ASP A 68 4.56 18.21 2.49
C ASP A 68 3.61 17.05 2.13
N TYR A 69 4.15 15.86 1.96
CA TYR A 69 3.39 14.66 1.60
C TYR A 69 3.23 13.70 2.77
N LYS A 70 2.05 13.13 2.87
CA LYS A 70 1.77 11.90 3.61
C LYS A 70 1.79 10.74 2.62
N ILE A 71 2.67 9.78 2.82
CA ILE A 71 2.79 8.60 1.99
C ILE A 71 2.28 7.41 2.79
N ASN A 72 1.11 6.89 2.42
CA ASN A 72 0.59 5.65 2.94
C ASN A 72 1.22 4.49 2.19
N ILE A 73 1.74 3.53 2.92
CA ILE A 73 2.38 2.33 2.39
C ILE A 73 1.52 1.14 2.79
N VAL A 74 1.01 0.43 1.79
CA VAL A 74 0.28 -0.81 1.98
C VAL A 74 1.20 -1.97 1.66
N ASP A 75 1.54 -2.75 2.67
CA ASP A 75 2.33 -3.95 2.49
C ASP A 75 1.47 -5.06 1.90
N THR A 76 1.91 -5.67 0.80
CA THR A 76 1.17 -6.73 0.12
C THR A 76 1.71 -8.11 0.48
N PRO A 77 0.84 -9.13 0.62
CA PRO A 77 1.31 -10.51 0.71
C PRO A 77 2.17 -10.89 -0.50
N GLY A 78 3.32 -11.52 -0.25
CA GLY A 78 4.26 -11.91 -1.31
C GLY A 78 3.96 -13.26 -1.97
N HIS A 79 2.92 -13.98 -1.53
CA HIS A 79 2.61 -15.34 -1.98
C HIS A 79 1.37 -15.38 -2.88
N ALA A 80 1.40 -16.21 -3.92
CA ALA A 80 0.31 -16.35 -4.91
C ALA A 80 -1.04 -16.76 -4.30
N ASP A 81 -1.04 -17.41 -3.13
CA ASP A 81 -2.26 -17.85 -2.45
C ASP A 81 -3.14 -16.69 -1.95
N PHE A 82 -2.59 -15.46 -1.90
CA PHE A 82 -3.28 -14.25 -1.45
C PHE A 82 -3.68 -13.32 -2.58
N SER A 83 -3.90 -13.84 -3.78
CA SER A 83 -4.21 -13.06 -4.99
C SER A 83 -5.41 -12.12 -4.83
N SER A 84 -6.47 -12.57 -4.16
CA SER A 84 -7.68 -11.76 -3.91
C SER A 84 -7.42 -10.57 -2.99
N GLU A 85 -6.53 -10.70 -2.02
CA GLU A 85 -6.13 -9.62 -1.12
C GLU A 85 -5.30 -8.59 -1.87
N VAL A 86 -4.37 -9.04 -2.69
CA VAL A 86 -3.54 -8.19 -3.54
C VAL A 86 -4.37 -7.38 -4.52
N GLU A 87 -5.37 -7.98 -5.18
CA GLU A 87 -6.28 -7.26 -6.10
C GLU A 87 -7.03 -6.12 -5.38
N ARG A 88 -7.49 -6.35 -4.15
CA ARG A 88 -8.14 -5.31 -3.35
C ARG A 88 -7.20 -4.16 -3.03
N ILE A 89 -5.97 -4.48 -2.63
CA ILE A 89 -4.95 -3.48 -2.29
C ILE A 89 -4.60 -2.62 -3.50
N ILE A 90 -4.35 -3.23 -4.65
CA ILE A 90 -3.96 -2.51 -5.88
C ILE A 90 -5.02 -1.48 -6.28
N LYS A 91 -6.30 -1.75 -6.06
CA LYS A 91 -7.40 -0.82 -6.35
C LYS A 91 -7.49 0.36 -5.38
N THR A 92 -6.77 0.33 -4.28
CA THR A 92 -6.77 1.41 -3.27
C THR A 92 -5.58 2.33 -3.34
N VAL A 93 -4.57 2.00 -4.15
CA VAL A 93 -3.33 2.75 -4.24
C VAL A 93 -3.22 3.57 -5.53
N ASP A 94 -2.33 4.54 -5.53
CA ASP A 94 -2.08 5.44 -6.65
C ASP A 94 -0.98 4.90 -7.55
N THR A 95 -0.07 4.09 -7.00
CA THR A 95 0.96 3.35 -7.74
C THR A 95 1.45 2.14 -6.94
N VAL A 96 2.30 1.36 -7.61
CA VAL A 96 2.97 0.21 -7.02
C VAL A 96 4.49 0.37 -7.13
N ILE A 97 5.20 -0.02 -6.07
CA ILE A 97 6.64 -0.22 -6.11
C ILE A 97 6.88 -1.69 -6.42
N LEU A 98 7.48 -1.96 -7.56
CA LEU A 98 7.95 -3.30 -7.92
C LEU A 98 9.38 -3.48 -7.41
N LEU A 99 9.55 -4.22 -6.34
CA LEU A 99 10.85 -4.52 -5.74
C LEU A 99 11.42 -5.82 -6.30
N VAL A 100 12.58 -5.76 -6.91
CA VAL A 100 13.23 -6.89 -7.58
C VAL A 100 14.63 -7.10 -7.01
N ASP A 101 14.99 -8.35 -6.74
CA ASP A 101 16.36 -8.71 -6.35
C ASP A 101 17.31 -8.57 -7.56
N SER A 102 18.39 -7.86 -7.40
CA SER A 102 19.37 -7.57 -8.47
C SER A 102 20.14 -8.79 -8.97
N ALA A 103 20.10 -9.91 -8.25
CA ALA A 103 20.72 -11.16 -8.68
C ALA A 103 19.73 -12.12 -9.33
N GLU A 104 18.47 -12.15 -8.83
CA GLU A 104 17.46 -13.11 -9.28
C GLU A 104 16.59 -12.58 -10.42
N GLY A 105 16.30 -11.27 -10.40
CA GLY A 105 15.37 -10.65 -11.34
C GLY A 105 13.89 -10.85 -10.96
N PRO A 106 12.96 -10.49 -11.86
CA PRO A 106 11.53 -10.64 -11.61
C PRO A 106 11.14 -12.12 -11.58
N MET A 107 10.40 -12.51 -10.53
CA MET A 107 9.97 -13.89 -10.31
C MET A 107 8.51 -14.11 -10.73
N PRO A 108 8.08 -15.35 -11.03
CA PRO A 108 6.72 -15.64 -11.50
C PRO A 108 5.59 -15.11 -10.58
N GLN A 109 5.81 -15.08 -9.27
CA GLN A 109 4.83 -14.61 -8.29
C GLN A 109 4.47 -13.13 -8.48
N THR A 110 5.41 -12.31 -8.95
CA THR A 110 5.17 -10.88 -9.19
C THR A 110 4.40 -10.62 -10.46
N ARG A 111 4.41 -11.57 -11.42
CA ARG A 111 3.77 -11.43 -12.72
C ARG A 111 2.27 -11.12 -12.60
N PHE A 112 1.55 -11.90 -11.79
CA PHE A 112 0.10 -11.73 -11.62
C PHE A 112 -0.23 -10.35 -11.04
N VAL A 113 0.46 -9.96 -9.97
CA VAL A 113 0.23 -8.69 -9.28
C VAL A 113 0.55 -7.51 -10.19
N LEU A 114 1.67 -7.59 -10.91
CA LEU A 114 2.08 -6.57 -11.86
C LEU A 114 1.08 -6.45 -13.02
N GLN A 115 0.60 -7.57 -13.55
CA GLN A 115 -0.42 -7.58 -14.59
C GLN A 115 -1.69 -6.84 -14.14
N LYS A 116 -2.20 -7.13 -12.94
CA LYS A 116 -3.38 -6.46 -12.38
C LYS A 116 -3.16 -4.96 -12.19
N ALA A 117 -1.97 -4.55 -11.76
CA ALA A 117 -1.63 -3.14 -11.64
C ALA A 117 -1.61 -2.43 -13.01
N LEU A 118 -1.04 -3.06 -14.02
CA LEU A 118 -1.00 -2.52 -15.39
C LEU A 118 -2.40 -2.44 -16.02
N GLU A 119 -3.25 -3.45 -15.82
CA GLU A 119 -4.64 -3.50 -16.33
C GLU A 119 -5.50 -2.32 -15.83
N ILE A 120 -5.29 -1.86 -14.61
CA ILE A 120 -6.01 -0.69 -14.06
C ILE A 120 -5.29 0.64 -14.31
N GLY A 121 -4.23 0.63 -15.12
CA GLY A 121 -3.54 1.83 -15.57
C GLY A 121 -2.49 2.39 -14.61
N LEU A 122 -2.09 1.66 -13.57
CA LEU A 122 -1.02 2.11 -12.69
C LEU A 122 0.34 2.08 -13.43
N LYS A 123 1.15 3.12 -13.17
CA LYS A 123 2.54 3.19 -13.64
C LYS A 123 3.46 2.75 -12.50
N PRO A 124 4.13 1.58 -12.58
CA PRO A 124 4.96 1.10 -11.49
C PRO A 124 6.26 1.89 -11.38
N ILE A 125 6.76 1.99 -10.15
CA ILE A 125 8.13 2.41 -9.85
C ILE A 125 8.94 1.15 -9.59
N VAL A 126 10.02 0.95 -10.32
CA VAL A 126 10.85 -0.25 -10.19
C VAL A 126 12.04 0.03 -9.28
N VAL A 127 12.22 -0.82 -8.27
CA VAL A 127 13.37 -0.77 -7.35
C VAL A 127 14.18 -2.05 -7.50
N VAL A 128 15.38 -1.92 -8.04
CA VAL A 128 16.36 -3.00 -8.15
C VAL A 128 17.19 -3.02 -6.86
N ASN A 129 16.83 -3.92 -5.97
CA ASN A 129 17.38 -4.03 -4.62
C ASN A 129 18.57 -4.99 -4.53
N LYS A 130 19.34 -4.86 -3.46
CA LYS A 130 20.48 -5.72 -3.13
C LYS A 130 21.64 -5.59 -4.12
N VAL A 131 21.85 -4.40 -4.68
CA VAL A 131 22.99 -4.13 -5.58
C VAL A 131 24.35 -4.15 -4.86
N ASP A 132 24.33 -4.25 -3.53
CA ASP A 132 25.51 -4.48 -2.68
C ASP A 132 26.04 -5.93 -2.74
N LYS A 133 25.27 -6.86 -3.32
CA LYS A 133 25.73 -8.25 -3.46
C LYS A 133 26.75 -8.40 -4.60
N PRO A 134 27.77 -9.27 -4.43
CA PRO A 134 28.81 -9.46 -5.44
C PRO A 134 28.31 -10.11 -6.76
N ASN A 135 27.17 -10.78 -6.71
CA ASN A 135 26.54 -11.43 -7.87
C ASN A 135 25.38 -10.60 -8.45
N CYS A 136 25.26 -9.32 -8.13
CA CYS A 136 24.25 -8.44 -8.70
C CYS A 136 24.51 -8.23 -10.19
N ARG A 137 23.39 -8.10 -10.95
CA ARG A 137 23.36 -7.83 -12.40
C ARG A 137 22.25 -6.86 -12.73
N PRO A 138 22.34 -5.63 -12.22
CA PRO A 138 21.23 -4.67 -12.26
C PRO A 138 20.78 -4.29 -13.67
N GLU A 139 21.70 -4.23 -14.63
CA GLU A 139 21.38 -3.92 -16.04
C GLU A 139 20.55 -5.04 -16.70
N GLU A 140 20.96 -6.30 -16.50
CA GLU A 140 20.20 -7.45 -17.00
C GLU A 140 18.81 -7.54 -16.33
N VAL A 141 18.73 -7.24 -15.05
CA VAL A 141 17.46 -7.25 -14.32
C VAL A 141 16.54 -6.13 -14.83
N TYR A 142 17.07 -4.97 -15.17
CA TYR A 142 16.29 -3.92 -15.84
C TYR A 142 15.66 -4.44 -17.15
N GLU A 143 16.46 -5.06 -18.02
CA GLU A 143 15.97 -5.63 -19.29
C GLU A 143 14.90 -6.71 -19.03
N MET A 144 15.11 -7.58 -18.04
CA MET A 144 14.14 -8.61 -17.67
C MET A 144 12.80 -8.02 -17.20
N VAL A 145 12.84 -6.92 -16.45
CA VAL A 145 11.62 -6.22 -15.98
C VAL A 145 10.92 -5.55 -17.16
N PHE A 146 11.67 -4.90 -18.05
CA PHE A 146 11.14 -4.28 -19.25
C PHE A 146 10.44 -5.32 -20.15
N ASP A 147 11.09 -6.44 -20.43
CA ASP A 147 10.52 -7.53 -21.22
C ASP A 147 9.27 -8.12 -20.56
N LEU A 148 9.29 -8.26 -19.24
CA LEU A 148 8.12 -8.72 -18.48
C LEU A 148 6.95 -7.75 -18.66
N MET A 149 7.14 -6.46 -18.46
CA MET A 149 6.09 -5.44 -18.59
C MET A 149 5.56 -5.37 -20.03
N PHE A 150 6.45 -5.43 -21.01
CA PHE A 150 6.08 -5.51 -22.43
C PHE A 150 5.23 -6.76 -22.72
N SER A 151 5.62 -7.92 -22.22
CA SER A 151 4.88 -9.18 -22.37
C SER A 151 3.50 -9.18 -21.70
N LEU A 152 3.31 -8.32 -20.69
CA LEU A 152 2.04 -8.12 -19.99
C LEU A 152 1.14 -7.07 -20.65
N GLY A 153 1.57 -6.49 -21.76
CA GLY A 153 0.79 -5.50 -22.49
C GLY A 153 0.83 -4.09 -21.89
N ALA A 154 1.91 -3.74 -21.20
CA ALA A 154 2.11 -2.38 -20.68
C ALA A 154 2.04 -1.35 -21.83
N THR A 155 1.42 -0.20 -21.53
CA THR A 155 1.37 0.94 -22.46
C THR A 155 2.74 1.62 -22.57
N GLU A 156 2.92 2.46 -23.61
CA GLU A 156 4.17 3.23 -23.77
C GLU A 156 4.49 4.07 -22.53
N ASP A 157 3.46 4.70 -21.91
CA ASP A 157 3.64 5.47 -20.67
C ASP A 157 4.07 4.58 -19.50
N GLN A 158 3.52 3.37 -19.40
CA GLN A 158 3.91 2.41 -18.37
C GLN A 158 5.30 1.83 -18.58
N LEU A 159 5.75 1.70 -19.84
CA LEU A 159 7.11 1.25 -20.19
C LEU A 159 8.18 2.33 -19.93
N ASP A 160 7.78 3.60 -19.82
CA ASP A 160 8.64 4.69 -19.36
C ASP A 160 8.63 4.78 -17.82
N PHE A 161 8.87 3.66 -17.16
CA PHE A 161 8.88 3.56 -15.70
C PHE A 161 10.20 4.05 -15.10
N PRO A 162 10.17 4.75 -13.94
CA PRO A 162 11.38 5.10 -13.22
C PRO A 162 12.02 3.85 -12.61
N VAL A 163 13.34 3.77 -12.70
CA VAL A 163 14.14 2.71 -12.07
C VAL A 163 15.05 3.30 -11.01
N ILE A 164 15.07 2.66 -9.86
CA ILE A 164 15.87 3.06 -8.71
C ILE A 164 16.69 1.86 -8.28
N TYR A 165 17.94 2.09 -7.97
CA TYR A 165 18.88 1.06 -7.54
C TYR A 165 19.28 1.29 -6.09
N GLY A 166 19.49 0.20 -5.34
CA GLY A 166 19.96 0.38 -3.99
C GLY A 166 20.06 -0.90 -3.15
N SER A 167 20.30 -0.67 -1.88
CA SER A 167 20.32 -1.69 -0.85
C SER A 167 19.42 -1.25 0.32
N ALA A 168 18.23 -1.81 0.40
CA ALA A 168 17.32 -1.54 1.50
C ALA A 168 17.96 -1.90 2.86
N LYS A 169 18.76 -2.95 2.90
CA LYS A 169 19.50 -3.39 4.09
C LYS A 169 20.50 -2.33 4.56
N ASN A 170 21.20 -1.70 3.62
CA ASN A 170 22.19 -0.66 3.92
C ASN A 170 21.56 0.75 3.98
N GLY A 171 20.23 0.84 3.74
CA GLY A 171 19.44 2.06 3.89
C GLY A 171 19.67 3.13 2.85
N TRP A 172 20.04 2.78 1.60
CA TRP A 172 20.27 3.73 0.54
C TRP A 172 19.58 3.36 -0.78
N MET A 173 19.16 4.37 -1.53
CA MET A 173 18.56 4.27 -2.86
C MET A 173 19.08 5.41 -3.74
N GLY A 174 19.31 5.15 -5.03
CA GLY A 174 19.87 6.13 -5.97
C GLY A 174 19.58 5.80 -7.43
N GLU A 175 19.99 6.70 -8.31
CA GLU A 175 19.88 6.55 -9.76
C GLU A 175 20.92 5.59 -10.34
N ASP A 176 22.09 5.53 -9.73
CA ASP A 176 23.24 4.78 -10.22
C ASP A 176 23.66 3.74 -9.18
N TYR A 177 23.59 2.47 -9.55
CA TYR A 177 23.92 1.36 -8.65
C TYR A 177 25.40 1.33 -8.23
N SER A 178 26.28 2.01 -8.98
CA SER A 178 27.71 2.10 -8.68
C SER A 178 28.04 3.23 -7.70
N LYS A 179 27.07 4.09 -7.38
CA LYS A 179 27.24 5.27 -6.52
C LYS A 179 26.27 5.23 -5.34
N PRO A 180 26.61 4.50 -4.27
CA PRO A 180 25.79 4.48 -3.07
C PRO A 180 25.53 5.89 -2.53
N THR A 181 24.30 6.13 -2.09
CA THR A 181 23.89 7.36 -1.39
C THR A 181 23.86 7.10 0.13
N ASP A 182 23.58 8.14 0.91
CA ASP A 182 23.54 8.03 2.38
C ASP A 182 22.16 7.62 2.92
N ASN A 183 21.11 7.70 2.07
CA ASN A 183 19.71 7.50 2.49
C ASN A 183 18.82 7.03 1.34
N ILE A 184 17.51 6.93 1.59
CA ILE A 184 16.49 6.56 0.61
C ILE A 184 15.76 7.76 -0.02
N ASP A 185 16.22 8.98 0.21
CA ASP A 185 15.53 10.19 -0.25
C ASP A 185 15.29 10.20 -1.76
N TYR A 186 16.20 9.63 -2.55
CA TYR A 186 16.04 9.53 -3.99
C TYR A 186 14.76 8.75 -4.38
N LEU A 187 14.45 7.66 -3.67
CA LEU A 187 13.22 6.90 -3.88
C LEU A 187 12.00 7.72 -3.47
N LEU A 188 12.04 8.40 -2.33
CA LEU A 188 10.96 9.26 -1.85
C LEU A 188 10.71 10.44 -2.80
N ASP A 189 11.76 11.05 -3.31
CA ASP A 189 11.66 12.12 -4.31
C ASP A 189 11.02 11.63 -5.60
N LYS A 190 11.39 10.44 -6.08
CA LYS A 190 10.76 9.85 -7.27
C LYS A 190 9.29 9.51 -7.07
N ILE A 191 8.91 9.01 -5.90
CA ILE A 191 7.50 8.77 -5.57
C ILE A 191 6.70 10.07 -5.69
N VAL A 192 7.19 11.16 -5.09
CA VAL A 192 6.52 12.46 -5.08
C VAL A 192 6.51 13.13 -6.46
N GLU A 193 7.56 12.92 -7.26
CA GLU A 193 7.69 13.49 -8.60
C GLU A 193 6.76 12.82 -9.62
N VAL A 194 6.69 11.49 -9.60
CA VAL A 194 6.02 10.67 -10.64
C VAL A 194 4.54 10.53 -10.37
N ILE A 195 4.12 10.53 -9.09
CA ILE A 195 2.74 10.28 -8.71
C ILE A 195 2.06 11.62 -8.43
N PRO A 196 1.09 12.02 -9.24
CA PRO A 196 0.28 13.18 -8.88
C PRO A 196 -0.48 12.87 -7.60
N ALA A 197 -0.50 13.82 -6.66
CA ALA A 197 -1.34 13.69 -5.47
C ALA A 197 -2.80 13.46 -5.89
N PRO A 198 -3.53 12.53 -5.23
CA PRO A 198 -4.91 12.27 -5.57
C PRO A 198 -5.72 13.55 -5.51
N THR A 199 -6.59 13.73 -6.50
CA THR A 199 -7.54 14.84 -6.49
C THR A 199 -8.58 14.56 -5.41
N GLN A 200 -8.79 15.51 -4.52
CA GLN A 200 -9.88 15.43 -3.56
C GLN A 200 -11.22 15.48 -4.31
N ILE A 201 -12.11 14.57 -4.00
CA ILE A 201 -13.44 14.49 -4.57
C ILE A 201 -14.43 14.94 -3.52
N ASP A 202 -15.05 16.10 -3.74
CA ASP A 202 -16.08 16.65 -2.87
C ASP A 202 -17.40 15.88 -3.03
N GLY A 203 -18.21 15.88 -1.98
CA GLY A 203 -19.53 15.29 -1.97
C GLY A 203 -19.85 14.51 -0.70
N ASP A 204 -20.92 13.71 -0.76
CA ASP A 204 -21.34 12.85 0.33
C ASP A 204 -20.23 11.79 0.61
N PRO A 205 -19.96 11.48 1.89
CA PRO A 205 -18.88 10.58 2.26
C PRO A 205 -19.08 9.18 1.69
N GLN A 206 -17.98 8.61 1.19
CA GLN A 206 -18.00 7.28 0.58
C GLN A 206 -16.64 6.61 0.75
N MET A 207 -16.60 5.41 1.34
CA MET A 207 -15.41 4.63 1.60
C MET A 207 -15.67 3.15 1.34
N LEU A 208 -14.84 2.52 0.53
CA LEU A 208 -14.88 1.07 0.33
C LEU A 208 -14.03 0.37 1.40
N ILE A 209 -14.60 -0.62 2.07
CA ILE A 209 -13.87 -1.47 3.02
C ILE A 209 -13.03 -2.47 2.22
N THR A 210 -11.71 -2.36 2.31
CA THR A 210 -10.77 -3.17 1.54
C THR A 210 -10.00 -4.17 2.39
N SER A 211 -9.86 -3.89 3.67
CA SER A 211 -9.22 -4.79 4.63
C SER A 211 -9.84 -4.67 6.03
N LEU A 212 -9.53 -5.62 6.86
CA LEU A 212 -9.96 -5.67 8.26
C LEU A 212 -8.73 -5.66 9.15
N ASP A 213 -8.83 -4.92 10.24
CA ASP A 213 -7.90 -5.02 11.35
C ASP A 213 -8.64 -5.44 12.62
N PHE A 214 -7.92 -5.78 13.66
CA PHE A 214 -8.50 -6.26 14.89
C PHE A 214 -7.75 -5.72 16.11
N SER A 215 -8.51 -5.25 17.06
CA SER A 215 -8.00 -4.85 18.37
C SER A 215 -8.70 -5.64 19.47
N ASN A 216 -7.94 -6.11 20.46
CA ASN A 216 -8.49 -6.79 21.63
C ASN A 216 -9.46 -5.91 22.45
N TYR A 217 -9.39 -4.58 22.28
CA TYR A 217 -10.21 -3.62 23.01
C TYR A 217 -11.46 -3.18 22.24
N THR A 218 -11.32 -3.00 20.93
CA THR A 218 -12.37 -2.43 20.08
C THR A 218 -13.01 -3.42 19.12
N GLY A 219 -12.44 -4.63 19.02
CA GLY A 219 -12.91 -5.67 18.12
C GLY A 219 -12.46 -5.43 16.66
N ARG A 220 -13.34 -5.73 15.71
CA ARG A 220 -13.09 -5.58 14.27
C ARG A 220 -13.03 -4.10 13.88
N ILE A 221 -12.09 -3.77 13.05
CA ILE A 221 -11.83 -2.42 12.54
C ILE A 221 -11.92 -2.48 11.00
N ALA A 222 -12.73 -1.61 10.41
CA ALA A 222 -12.85 -1.50 8.96
C ALA A 222 -11.76 -0.56 8.43
N VAL A 223 -10.98 -1.02 7.48
CA VAL A 223 -9.91 -0.22 6.85
C VAL A 223 -10.23 -0.04 5.36
N GLY A 224 -10.04 1.16 4.87
CA GLY A 224 -10.25 1.47 3.46
C GLY A 224 -9.84 2.90 3.09
N ARG A 225 -9.89 3.18 1.79
CA ARG A 225 -9.64 4.51 1.25
C ARG A 225 -10.95 5.29 1.17
N VAL A 226 -10.94 6.52 1.63
CA VAL A 226 -12.04 7.46 1.42
C VAL A 226 -12.07 7.84 -0.06
N HIS A 227 -13.10 7.41 -0.77
CA HIS A 227 -13.26 7.66 -2.20
C HIS A 227 -13.73 9.09 -2.47
N ARG A 228 -14.71 9.56 -1.70
CA ARG A 228 -15.35 10.86 -1.86
C ARG A 228 -15.72 11.45 -0.51
N GLY A 229 -15.72 12.77 -0.42
CA GLY A 229 -16.15 13.53 0.75
C GLY A 229 -15.21 13.40 1.93
N VAL A 230 -15.77 13.54 3.12
CA VAL A 230 -15.04 13.58 4.39
C VAL A 230 -15.68 12.63 5.40
N MET A 231 -14.90 11.70 5.92
CA MET A 231 -15.29 10.88 7.06
C MET A 231 -14.97 11.63 8.35
N ARG A 232 -15.89 11.58 9.34
CA ARG A 232 -15.71 12.29 10.62
C ARG A 232 -15.90 11.35 11.81
N ASP A 233 -15.14 11.62 12.88
CA ASP A 233 -15.31 10.95 14.15
C ASP A 233 -16.74 11.14 14.68
N GLY A 234 -17.36 10.08 15.13
CA GLY A 234 -18.70 10.11 15.68
C GLY A 234 -19.85 10.39 14.69
N MET A 235 -19.60 10.42 13.37
CA MET A 235 -20.68 10.67 12.40
C MET A 235 -21.61 9.47 12.24
N ASN A 236 -22.88 9.77 11.92
CA ASN A 236 -23.83 8.75 11.49
C ASN A 236 -23.56 8.39 10.01
N VAL A 237 -23.60 7.12 9.70
CA VAL A 237 -23.33 6.59 8.35
C VAL A 237 -24.28 5.46 8.01
N SER A 238 -24.37 5.14 6.73
CA SER A 238 -24.98 3.91 6.23
C SER A 238 -23.90 2.95 5.75
N ILE A 239 -24.11 1.66 5.95
CA ILE A 239 -23.29 0.59 5.36
C ILE A 239 -24.12 -0.03 4.24
N CYS A 240 -23.64 0.07 3.01
CA CYS A 240 -24.19 -0.65 1.87
C CYS A 240 -23.47 -2.00 1.76
N HIS A 241 -24.17 -3.07 2.06
CA HIS A 241 -23.65 -4.44 1.95
C HIS A 241 -23.64 -4.92 0.51
N ARG A 242 -22.75 -5.85 0.18
CA ARG A 242 -22.67 -6.44 -1.16
C ARG A 242 -23.95 -7.15 -1.61
N ASP A 243 -24.79 -7.60 -0.69
CA ASP A 243 -26.10 -8.22 -0.97
C ASP A 243 -27.22 -7.19 -1.23
N GLY A 244 -26.88 -5.90 -1.25
CA GLY A 244 -27.80 -4.78 -1.51
C GLY A 244 -28.55 -4.29 -0.26
N LYS A 245 -28.32 -4.87 0.90
CA LYS A 245 -28.87 -4.36 2.16
C LYS A 245 -28.17 -3.09 2.58
N VAL A 246 -28.91 -2.20 3.23
CA VAL A 246 -28.40 -0.96 3.81
C VAL A 246 -28.69 -0.97 5.31
N GLU A 247 -27.65 -0.79 6.10
CA GLU A 247 -27.73 -0.72 7.54
C GLU A 247 -27.27 0.66 8.02
N LYS A 248 -28.09 1.33 8.82
CA LYS A 248 -27.76 2.63 9.43
C LYS A 248 -27.00 2.41 10.75
N THR A 249 -25.87 3.08 10.90
CA THR A 249 -24.99 2.93 12.07
C THR A 249 -24.25 4.23 12.39
N LYS A 250 -23.35 4.18 13.34
CA LYS A 250 -22.55 5.32 13.75
C LYS A 250 -21.08 4.93 13.90
N ILE A 251 -20.19 5.73 13.38
CA ILE A 251 -18.74 5.61 13.63
C ILE A 251 -18.50 5.97 15.09
N LYS A 252 -17.90 5.07 15.88
CA LYS A 252 -17.51 5.35 17.26
C LYS A 252 -16.21 6.12 17.32
N GLU A 253 -15.21 5.67 16.56
CA GLU A 253 -13.93 6.34 16.43
C GLU A 253 -13.42 6.26 15.00
N LEU A 254 -12.75 7.34 14.58
CA LEU A 254 -12.06 7.44 13.30
C LEU A 254 -10.56 7.56 13.56
N HIS A 255 -9.78 6.73 12.86
CA HIS A 255 -8.33 6.72 12.96
C HIS A 255 -7.69 6.90 11.59
N THR A 256 -6.57 7.60 11.57
CA THR A 256 -5.63 7.64 10.45
C THR A 256 -4.39 6.83 10.79
N PHE A 257 -3.54 6.56 9.80
CA PHE A 257 -2.27 5.86 10.02
C PHE A 257 -1.15 6.89 10.23
N GLU A 258 -0.31 6.63 11.23
CA GLU A 258 0.92 7.37 11.50
C GLU A 258 2.00 6.36 11.92
N GLY A 259 3.08 6.27 11.16
CA GLY A 259 4.02 5.17 11.31
C GLY A 259 3.32 3.84 11.17
N MET A 260 3.53 2.96 12.13
CA MET A 260 2.87 1.66 12.26
C MET A 260 1.58 1.68 13.07
N GLY A 261 1.25 2.83 13.66
CA GLY A 261 0.13 2.97 14.57
C GLY A 261 -1.12 3.58 13.95
N HIS A 262 -2.19 3.50 14.72
CA HIS A 262 -3.42 4.22 14.47
C HIS A 262 -3.45 5.47 15.35
N LEU A 263 -3.68 6.62 14.74
CA LEU A 263 -3.89 7.89 15.44
C LEU A 263 -5.35 8.30 15.31
N LYS A 264 -6.02 8.49 16.45
CA LYS A 264 -7.38 9.02 16.45
C LYS A 264 -7.39 10.42 15.83
N THR A 265 -8.34 10.66 14.93
CA THR A 265 -8.49 11.92 14.20
C THR A 265 -9.95 12.36 14.16
N ASP A 266 -10.17 13.66 14.05
CA ASP A 266 -11.52 14.22 13.92
C ASP A 266 -12.12 14.00 12.53
N MET A 267 -11.26 13.94 11.50
CA MET A 267 -11.70 13.77 10.11
C MET A 267 -10.62 13.17 9.22
N VAL A 268 -11.08 12.50 8.16
CA VAL A 268 -10.26 11.99 7.05
C VAL A 268 -10.93 12.37 5.74
N GLU A 269 -10.17 12.96 4.84
CA GLU A 269 -10.65 13.46 3.54
C GLU A 269 -10.48 12.41 2.43
N SER A 270 -11.17 12.63 1.31
CA SER A 270 -11.02 11.77 0.13
C SER A 270 -9.57 11.64 -0.32
N GLY A 271 -9.17 10.44 -0.70
CA GLY A 271 -7.79 10.09 -1.09
C GLY A 271 -6.97 9.47 0.03
N ASP A 272 -7.30 9.68 1.30
CA ASP A 272 -6.58 9.06 2.42
C ASP A 272 -7.16 7.70 2.83
N ILE A 273 -6.33 6.89 3.48
CA ILE A 273 -6.71 5.60 4.05
C ILE A 273 -6.99 5.80 5.53
N CYS A 274 -8.12 5.28 5.99
CA CYS A 274 -8.50 5.37 7.39
C CYS A 274 -8.98 4.03 7.95
N ALA A 275 -9.03 3.99 9.27
CA ALA A 275 -9.58 2.89 10.05
C ALA A 275 -10.80 3.37 10.82
N VAL A 276 -11.91 2.66 10.66
CA VAL A 276 -13.20 2.98 11.29
C VAL A 276 -13.52 1.95 12.35
N VAL A 277 -13.72 2.43 13.57
CA VAL A 277 -13.97 1.60 14.75
C VAL A 277 -15.42 1.72 15.17
N GLY A 278 -15.98 0.60 15.63
CA GLY A 278 -17.27 0.54 16.30
C GLY A 278 -18.47 0.35 15.39
N LEU A 279 -18.25 -0.14 14.17
CA LEU A 279 -19.29 -0.67 13.31
C LEU A 279 -19.67 -2.08 13.77
N ASP A 280 -20.98 -2.39 13.82
CA ASP A 280 -21.45 -3.66 14.36
C ASP A 280 -21.32 -4.82 13.36
N ARG A 281 -21.74 -4.58 12.10
CA ARG A 281 -21.72 -5.58 11.03
C ARG A 281 -21.16 -4.99 9.75
N PHE A 282 -20.11 -5.58 9.27
CA PHE A 282 -19.51 -5.20 7.98
C PHE A 282 -18.58 -6.29 7.49
N GLU A 283 -18.40 -6.33 6.19
CA GLU A 283 -17.50 -7.24 5.51
C GLU A 283 -16.61 -6.47 4.50
N ILE A 284 -15.52 -7.11 4.08
CA ILE A 284 -14.70 -6.57 2.99
C ILE A 284 -15.55 -6.45 1.73
N GLY A 285 -15.50 -5.30 1.07
CA GLY A 285 -16.29 -4.99 -0.12
C GLY A 285 -17.60 -4.25 0.18
N ASP A 286 -17.96 -4.07 1.45
CA ASP A 286 -19.05 -3.19 1.83
C ASP A 286 -18.61 -1.72 1.70
N THR A 287 -19.57 -0.82 1.49
CA THR A 287 -19.33 0.63 1.40
C THR A 287 -19.89 1.35 2.62
N ILE A 288 -19.03 2.11 3.31
CA ILE A 288 -19.48 3.11 4.29
C ILE A 288 -19.82 4.38 3.52
N THR A 289 -21.03 4.90 3.72
CA THR A 289 -21.55 6.02 2.93
C THR A 289 -22.41 6.96 3.75
N ASP A 290 -22.91 8.01 3.11
CA ASP A 290 -23.79 8.98 3.75
C ASP A 290 -25.00 8.31 4.40
N PHE A 291 -25.45 8.90 5.50
CA PHE A 291 -26.55 8.37 6.31
C PHE A 291 -27.91 8.48 5.62
N GLU A 292 -28.16 9.59 4.91
CA GLU A 292 -29.45 9.86 4.28
C GLU A 292 -29.48 9.43 2.81
N ASN A 293 -28.34 9.53 2.11
CA ASN A 293 -28.20 9.21 0.69
C ASN A 293 -27.18 8.06 0.50
N PRO A 294 -27.51 6.83 0.90
CA PRO A 294 -26.59 5.71 0.78
C PRO A 294 -26.31 5.38 -0.70
N GLU A 295 -25.03 5.34 -1.05
CA GLU A 295 -24.55 5.04 -2.39
C GLU A 295 -23.38 4.04 -2.32
N ALA A 296 -23.60 2.81 -2.79
CA ALA A 296 -22.58 1.79 -2.81
C ALA A 296 -21.55 2.04 -3.90
N LEU A 297 -20.26 1.83 -3.58
CA LEU A 297 -19.21 1.70 -4.58
C LEU A 297 -19.35 0.34 -5.29
N PRO A 298 -18.93 0.24 -6.56
CA PRO A 298 -18.87 -1.04 -7.25
C PRO A 298 -18.03 -2.03 -6.41
N PRO A 299 -18.54 -3.25 -6.18
CA PRO A 299 -17.78 -4.26 -5.47
C PRO A 299 -16.50 -4.59 -6.25
N ILE A 300 -15.42 -4.85 -5.52
CA ILE A 300 -14.20 -5.35 -6.15
C ILE A 300 -14.51 -6.76 -6.66
N ALA A 301 -14.53 -6.92 -7.98
CA ALA A 301 -14.58 -8.24 -8.59
C ALA A 301 -13.28 -8.98 -8.20
N ILE A 302 -13.44 -10.10 -7.52
CA ILE A 302 -12.35 -10.99 -7.16
C ILE A 302 -12.52 -12.20 -8.08
N ASP A 303 -11.48 -12.53 -8.83
CA ASP A 303 -11.47 -13.78 -9.59
C ASP A 303 -11.59 -14.93 -8.59
N GLU A 304 -12.64 -15.74 -8.70
CA GLU A 304 -12.77 -16.92 -7.86
C GLU A 304 -11.58 -17.85 -8.13
N PRO A 305 -10.96 -18.42 -7.09
CA PRO A 305 -9.88 -19.36 -7.29
C PRO A 305 -10.42 -20.53 -8.11
N THR A 306 -9.91 -20.73 -9.31
CA THR A 306 -10.15 -21.92 -10.12
C THR A 306 -9.50 -23.09 -9.40
N MET A 307 -10.32 -23.83 -8.63
CA MET A 307 -9.89 -25.13 -8.12
C MET A 307 -9.71 -26.07 -9.30
N SER A 308 -8.46 -26.38 -9.60
CA SER A 308 -8.07 -27.47 -10.51
C SER A 308 -7.71 -28.71 -9.72
#